data_dab01becb24363ae8f4b5b5dce5d9fc3
#
_entry.id   dab01becb24363ae8f4b5b5dce5d9fc3
#
_cell.length_a   1.000
_cell.length_b   1.000
_cell.length_c   1.000
_cell.angle_alpha   90.00
_cell.angle_beta   90.00
_cell.angle_gamma   90.00
#
_symmetry.space_group_name_H-M   'P 1'
#
loop_
_entity.id
_entity.type
_entity.pdbx_description
1 polymer ?
#
loop_
_entity_poly.entity_id
_entity_poly.type
_entity_poly.pdbx_seq_one_letter_code
_entity_poly.pdbx_strand_id
1 'polypeptide(L)'
;MKCGKIIVLLLALASTLVVVAWCEEIVEQNTLGGECKFPAIFNFGDSNSDTGGFSATFGQAGPPHGETFFHSPAGRYCDGRLIIDFIAQSLGLPYLSGYLDAVGSNFSHGANFATAGSTIRPQNTTLHQSGFSPISLNIQSYEFNDFQRRSQTFRQKGNVFKDLLPKGEYFSKALYTFDIGQNDLTAGYFLNMSSDQVKANIPDVLGQFTTVVKDIYEKGGRYFWIHNTGPFGCLPYVMDRVAVKSSEIDKVGCTGPCNKVAQVFNQKLKEVVVHLRKKLPHAAITYVDIYSLKYDLISHARKYGFEQSLRACCGHGGKYNYNQHVSCGGKVTVKGKQILVGKACKDPSLAINWDGVHYTEAANKWVFDRIVDGSYSDPPIPLKMACHKI
;
A
#
# COMPACT_ATOMS: atom_id res chain seq x y z
N MET A 1 33.73 -20.91 18.58
CA MET A 1 34.92 -20.06 18.89
C MET A 1 36.07 -20.47 18.00
N LYS A 2 36.34 -19.71 16.95
CA LYS A 2 37.58 -19.85 16.17
C LYS A 2 38.42 -18.61 16.45
N CYS A 3 39.57 -18.80 17.12
CA CYS A 3 40.55 -17.75 17.42
C CYS A 3 41.36 -17.49 16.16
N GLY A 4 41.31 -16.30 15.59
CA GLY A 4 42.08 -15.89 14.41
C GLY A 4 43.08 -14.82 14.77
N LYS A 5 44.36 -15.17 14.51
CA LYS A 5 45.60 -14.36 14.46
C LYS A 5 45.90 -13.43 15.63
N ILE A 6 46.89 -13.88 16.42
CA ILE A 6 47.59 -13.10 17.44
C ILE A 6 48.61 -12.20 16.73
N ILE A 7 48.46 -10.87 16.86
CA ILE A 7 49.50 -9.91 16.50
C ILE A 7 50.24 -9.58 17.78
N VAL A 8 51.51 -10.03 17.88
CA VAL A 8 52.41 -9.70 18.99
C VAL A 8 53.21 -8.46 18.58
N LEU A 9 52.98 -7.34 19.27
CA LEU A 9 53.80 -6.13 19.14
C LEU A 9 54.87 -6.17 20.25
N LEU A 10 56.14 -6.37 19.89
CA LEU A 10 57.28 -6.31 20.78
C LEU A 10 57.75 -4.84 20.93
N LEU A 11 57.49 -4.22 22.08
CA LEU A 11 58.15 -2.99 22.50
C LEU A 11 59.13 -3.35 23.58
N ALA A 12 60.45 -3.30 23.24
CA ALA A 12 61.56 -3.50 24.15
C ALA A 12 61.94 -2.18 24.81
N LEU A 13 61.57 -2.00 26.10
CA LEU A 13 62.37 -1.19 27.07
C LEU A 13 61.87 -1.54 28.49
N ALA A 14 62.81 -2.10 29.26
CA ALA A 14 62.83 -2.28 30.72
C ALA A 14 61.66 -3.07 31.38
N SER A 15 61.91 -4.36 31.63
CA SER A 15 61.56 -5.19 32.80
C SER A 15 60.02 -5.46 33.16
N THR A 16 59.09 -5.30 32.27
CA THR A 16 57.75 -5.98 32.43
C THR A 16 57.11 -6.21 31.08
N LEU A 17 56.90 -7.45 30.70
CA LEU A 17 56.09 -7.84 29.53
C LEU A 17 54.62 -7.68 29.90
N VAL A 18 53.95 -6.67 29.34
CA VAL A 18 52.49 -6.57 29.39
C VAL A 18 51.96 -7.11 28.06
N VAL A 19 51.37 -8.29 28.11
CA VAL A 19 50.58 -8.85 26.98
C VAL A 19 49.18 -8.25 27.04
N VAL A 20 48.87 -7.30 26.17
CA VAL A 20 47.51 -6.82 25.99
C VAL A 20 46.88 -7.67 24.90
N ALA A 21 46.00 -8.58 25.28
CA ALA A 21 45.14 -9.31 24.36
C ALA A 21 43.91 -8.45 24.07
N TRP A 22 43.81 -7.93 22.86
CA TRP A 22 42.56 -7.35 22.35
C TRP A 22 41.71 -8.50 21.80
N CYS A 23 40.61 -8.81 22.47
CA CYS A 23 39.50 -9.56 21.86
C CYS A 23 38.68 -8.59 21.04
N GLU A 24 38.81 -8.60 19.73
CA GLU A 24 37.74 -8.09 18.86
C GLU A 24 36.58 -9.04 18.98
N GLU A 25 35.51 -8.60 19.60
CA GLU A 25 34.20 -9.22 19.42
C GLU A 25 33.85 -9.12 17.95
N ILE A 26 34.01 -10.21 17.22
CA ILE A 26 33.37 -10.37 15.91
C ILE A 26 31.89 -10.43 16.22
N VAL A 27 31.20 -9.28 16.10
CA VAL A 27 29.74 -9.26 15.94
C VAL A 27 29.49 -10.08 14.66
N GLU A 28 29.04 -11.31 14.84
CA GLU A 28 28.45 -12.09 13.76
C GLU A 28 27.32 -11.24 13.19
N GLN A 29 27.62 -10.41 12.19
CA GLN A 29 26.60 -9.91 11.30
C GLN A 29 25.93 -11.17 10.74
N ASN A 30 24.73 -11.47 11.23
CA ASN A 30 23.83 -12.40 10.57
C ASN A 30 23.72 -11.91 9.12
N THR A 31 24.52 -12.48 8.24
CA THR A 31 24.37 -12.24 6.80
C THR A 31 23.02 -12.85 6.45
N LEU A 32 22.00 -11.97 6.34
CA LEU A 32 20.77 -12.31 5.68
C LEU A 32 21.14 -13.04 4.39
N GLY A 33 20.45 -14.14 4.08
CA GLY A 33 20.68 -14.89 2.84
C GLY A 33 20.58 -13.98 1.61
N GLY A 34 20.87 -14.48 0.42
CA GLY A 34 20.81 -13.70 -0.82
C GLY A 34 19.44 -13.09 -1.10
N GLU A 35 19.35 -12.19 -2.09
CA GLU A 35 18.08 -11.56 -2.50
C GLU A 35 16.99 -12.59 -2.80
N CYS A 36 15.78 -12.28 -2.37
CA CYS A 36 14.60 -13.09 -2.62
C CYS A 36 14.22 -13.05 -4.11
N LYS A 37 14.03 -14.21 -4.71
CA LYS A 37 13.54 -14.33 -6.08
C LYS A 37 12.03 -14.58 -6.06
N PHE A 38 11.24 -13.53 -5.87
CA PHE A 38 9.79 -13.63 -5.92
C PHE A 38 9.33 -13.90 -7.36
N PRO A 39 8.68 -15.05 -7.64
CA PRO A 39 8.23 -15.36 -8.99
C PRO A 39 6.89 -14.71 -9.35
N ALA A 40 6.18 -14.19 -8.35
CA ALA A 40 4.86 -13.61 -8.50
C ALA A 40 4.55 -12.64 -7.33
N ILE A 41 3.57 -11.76 -7.55
CA ILE A 41 2.96 -10.92 -6.51
C ILE A 41 1.46 -11.18 -6.50
N PHE A 42 0.88 -11.31 -5.31
CA PHE A 42 -0.57 -11.30 -5.09
C PHE A 42 -0.91 -10.10 -4.22
N ASN A 43 -1.62 -9.13 -4.81
CA ASN A 43 -1.94 -7.87 -4.13
C ASN A 43 -3.39 -7.85 -3.67
N PHE A 44 -3.61 -7.33 -2.46
CA PHE A 44 -4.91 -7.10 -1.82
C PHE A 44 -4.99 -5.66 -1.34
N GLY A 45 -6.14 -5.03 -1.55
CA GLY A 45 -6.20 -3.64 -1.16
C GLY A 45 -7.42 -2.88 -1.65
N ASP A 46 -7.25 -1.57 -1.62
CA ASP A 46 -8.22 -0.60 -2.10
C ASP A 46 -7.69 0.19 -3.32
N SER A 47 -8.24 1.38 -3.56
CA SER A 47 -7.85 2.24 -4.67
C SER A 47 -6.37 2.66 -4.69
N ASN A 48 -5.66 2.58 -3.56
CA ASN A 48 -4.23 2.89 -3.50
C ASN A 48 -3.37 1.84 -4.22
N SER A 49 -3.93 0.66 -4.47
CA SER A 49 -3.23 -0.43 -5.17
C SER A 49 -4.06 -1.15 -6.23
N ASP A 50 -5.28 -0.69 -6.54
CA ASP A 50 -6.14 -1.24 -7.60
C ASP A 50 -5.56 -0.93 -9.00
N THR A 51 -5.30 -1.97 -9.79
CA THR A 51 -4.76 -1.85 -11.15
C THR A 51 -5.78 -2.16 -12.25
N GLY A 52 -7.07 -2.09 -11.91
CA GLY A 52 -8.16 -2.24 -12.88
C GLY A 52 -9.36 -3.05 -12.41
N GLY A 53 -9.32 -3.63 -11.20
CA GLY A 53 -10.41 -4.46 -10.68
C GLY A 53 -11.74 -3.73 -10.58
N PHE A 54 -11.76 -2.56 -9.97
CA PHE A 54 -12.97 -1.74 -9.89
C PHE A 54 -13.40 -1.22 -11.26
N SER A 55 -12.44 -0.78 -12.08
CA SER A 55 -12.71 -0.25 -13.42
C SER A 55 -13.37 -1.29 -14.32
N ALA A 56 -12.96 -2.54 -14.25
CA ALA A 56 -13.54 -3.63 -15.03
C ALA A 56 -14.96 -4.00 -14.57
N THR A 57 -15.29 -3.76 -13.30
CA THR A 57 -16.56 -4.21 -12.69
C THR A 57 -17.63 -3.12 -12.66
N PHE A 58 -17.25 -1.88 -12.29
CA PHE A 58 -18.19 -0.81 -11.98
C PHE A 58 -18.05 0.43 -12.86
N GLY A 59 -17.08 0.47 -13.74
CA GLY A 59 -16.82 1.57 -14.65
C GLY A 59 -15.43 2.17 -14.49
N GLN A 60 -14.83 2.42 -15.63
CA GLN A 60 -13.44 2.85 -15.73
C GLN A 60 -13.22 4.24 -15.12
N ALA A 61 -12.13 4.38 -14.37
CA ALA A 61 -11.56 5.69 -14.08
C ALA A 61 -11.13 6.35 -15.40
N GLY A 62 -11.99 7.27 -15.90
CA GLY A 62 -11.80 7.90 -17.20
C GLY A 62 -10.64 8.90 -17.22
N PRO A 63 -10.35 9.52 -18.40
CA PRO A 63 -9.36 10.56 -18.49
C PRO A 63 -9.64 11.70 -17.49
N PRO A 64 -8.61 12.28 -16.85
CA PRO A 64 -7.16 12.20 -17.14
C PRO A 64 -6.39 11.17 -16.28
N HIS A 65 -7.05 10.18 -15.68
CA HIS A 65 -6.33 9.10 -14.97
C HIS A 65 -5.41 8.36 -15.95
N GLY A 66 -4.20 8.03 -15.51
CA GLY A 66 -3.21 7.29 -16.30
C GLY A 66 -2.41 8.10 -17.32
N GLU A 67 -2.71 9.39 -17.51
CA GLU A 67 -2.12 10.18 -18.59
C GLU A 67 -0.61 10.39 -18.47
N THR A 68 -0.07 10.49 -17.25
CA THR A 68 1.37 10.77 -17.04
C THR A 68 2.26 9.63 -17.52
N PHE A 69 1.84 8.38 -17.34
CA PHE A 69 2.68 7.22 -17.68
C PHE A 69 2.08 6.33 -18.77
N PHE A 70 0.80 5.99 -18.65
CA PHE A 70 0.12 5.07 -19.58
C PHE A 70 -0.42 5.79 -20.81
N HIS A 71 -0.47 7.13 -20.80
CA HIS A 71 -1.03 8.01 -21.83
C HIS A 71 -2.50 7.72 -22.17
N SER A 72 -3.18 7.03 -21.27
CA SER A 72 -4.60 6.65 -21.34
C SER A 72 -5.07 6.09 -20.01
N PRO A 73 -6.39 6.03 -19.77
CA PRO A 73 -6.94 5.34 -18.60
C PRO A 73 -6.45 3.89 -18.52
N ALA A 74 -5.86 3.51 -17.39
CA ALA A 74 -5.27 2.21 -17.17
C ALA A 74 -5.81 1.51 -15.90
N GLY A 75 -7.04 1.86 -15.50
CA GLY A 75 -7.71 1.26 -14.35
C GLY A 75 -7.24 1.76 -12.99
N ARG A 76 -6.25 2.63 -12.93
CA ARG A 76 -5.67 3.18 -11.69
C ARG A 76 -6.28 4.52 -11.34
N TYR A 77 -6.53 4.76 -10.05
CA TYR A 77 -6.99 6.05 -9.52
C TYR A 77 -5.79 6.97 -9.25
N CYS A 78 -5.04 7.28 -10.31
CA CYS A 78 -3.80 8.04 -10.29
C CYS A 78 -3.57 8.61 -11.69
N ASP A 79 -2.73 9.63 -11.83
CA ASP A 79 -2.27 10.11 -13.14
C ASP A 79 -1.32 9.14 -13.85
N GLY A 80 -0.77 8.16 -13.12
CA GLY A 80 0.14 7.14 -13.65
C GLY A 80 0.23 5.91 -12.75
N ARG A 81 1.45 5.52 -12.35
CA ARG A 81 1.73 4.30 -11.58
C ARG A 81 1.40 4.46 -10.09
N LEU A 82 0.99 3.36 -9.50
CA LEU A 82 0.80 3.18 -8.06
C LEU A 82 2.06 2.59 -7.40
N ILE A 83 2.11 2.58 -6.07
CA ILE A 83 3.23 1.97 -5.33
C ILE A 83 3.41 0.49 -5.73
N ILE A 84 2.33 -0.25 -5.95
CA ILE A 84 2.39 -1.65 -6.37
C ILE A 84 3.04 -1.84 -7.75
N ASP A 85 2.87 -0.91 -8.67
CA ASP A 85 3.54 -0.95 -9.97
C ASP A 85 5.05 -0.79 -9.82
N PHE A 86 5.50 0.12 -8.95
CA PHE A 86 6.93 0.29 -8.64
C PHE A 86 7.50 -0.94 -7.91
N ILE A 87 6.74 -1.57 -7.01
CA ILE A 87 7.12 -2.83 -6.36
C ILE A 87 7.34 -3.91 -7.43
N ALA A 88 6.37 -4.11 -8.34
CA ALA A 88 6.48 -5.10 -9.42
C ALA A 88 7.72 -4.82 -10.29
N GLN A 89 7.89 -3.58 -10.73
CA GLN A 89 9.04 -3.17 -11.55
C GLN A 89 10.38 -3.42 -10.84
N SER A 90 10.50 -3.13 -9.55
CA SER A 90 11.75 -3.31 -8.79
C SER A 90 12.13 -4.78 -8.60
N LEU A 91 11.15 -5.67 -8.64
CA LEU A 91 11.34 -7.12 -8.57
C LEU A 91 11.52 -7.75 -9.96
N GLY A 92 11.53 -6.95 -11.04
CA GLY A 92 11.65 -7.43 -12.42
C GLY A 92 10.41 -8.18 -12.91
N LEU A 93 9.25 -7.90 -12.31
CA LEU A 93 7.98 -8.51 -12.65
C LEU A 93 7.13 -7.55 -13.51
N PRO A 94 6.21 -8.06 -14.34
CA PRO A 94 5.26 -7.21 -15.06
C PRO A 94 4.32 -6.51 -14.09
N TYR A 95 3.73 -5.39 -14.51
CA TYR A 95 2.64 -4.76 -13.78
C TYR A 95 1.47 -5.73 -13.64
N LEU A 96 0.85 -5.75 -12.46
CA LEU A 96 -0.21 -6.71 -12.17
C LEU A 96 -1.49 -6.35 -12.92
N SER A 97 -2.11 -7.35 -13.54
CA SER A 97 -3.49 -7.25 -14.02
C SER A 97 -4.46 -7.39 -12.85
N GLY A 98 -5.53 -6.57 -12.86
CA GLY A 98 -6.65 -6.76 -11.95
C GLY A 98 -7.30 -8.14 -12.18
N TYR A 99 -7.58 -8.88 -11.11
CA TYR A 99 -8.23 -10.20 -11.22
C TYR A 99 -9.57 -10.15 -11.97
N LEU A 100 -10.33 -9.08 -11.75
CA LEU A 100 -11.62 -8.86 -12.40
C LEU A 100 -11.51 -8.33 -13.84
N ASP A 101 -10.34 -7.82 -14.23
CA ASP A 101 -10.06 -7.40 -15.60
C ASP A 101 -9.47 -8.58 -16.40
N ALA A 102 -10.36 -9.42 -16.91
CA ALA A 102 -9.96 -10.66 -17.56
C ALA A 102 -9.54 -10.48 -19.04
N VAL A 103 -9.85 -9.34 -19.65
CA VAL A 103 -9.63 -9.13 -21.10
C VAL A 103 -8.16 -8.81 -21.38
N GLY A 104 -7.46 -9.75 -22.02
CA GLY A 104 -6.05 -9.62 -22.36
C GLY A 104 -5.09 -9.78 -21.18
N SER A 105 -5.55 -10.21 -20.02
CA SER A 105 -4.75 -10.35 -18.82
C SER A 105 -3.85 -11.57 -18.85
N ASN A 106 -2.63 -11.41 -18.30
CA ASN A 106 -1.67 -12.46 -18.07
C ASN A 106 -1.36 -12.53 -16.56
N PHE A 107 -1.76 -13.63 -15.94
CA PHE A 107 -1.59 -13.88 -14.51
C PHE A 107 -0.40 -14.77 -14.18
N SER A 108 0.50 -15.06 -15.11
CA SER A 108 1.64 -15.98 -14.89
C SER A 108 2.54 -15.54 -13.73
N HIS A 109 2.59 -14.25 -13.45
CA HIS A 109 3.38 -13.65 -12.35
C HIS A 109 2.53 -13.06 -11.23
N GLY A 110 1.32 -13.56 -11.04
CA GLY A 110 0.41 -13.13 -9.98
C GLY A 110 -0.82 -12.38 -10.47
N ALA A 111 -1.57 -11.81 -9.54
CA ALA A 111 -2.81 -11.10 -9.81
C ALA A 111 -3.04 -10.01 -8.77
N ASN A 112 -3.81 -9.00 -9.12
CA ASN A 112 -4.26 -7.95 -8.24
C ASN A 112 -5.74 -8.11 -7.89
N PHE A 113 -6.04 -8.38 -6.62
CA PHE A 113 -7.39 -8.52 -6.09
C PHE A 113 -7.94 -7.21 -5.51
N ALA A 114 -7.08 -6.18 -5.37
CA ALA A 114 -7.50 -4.88 -4.88
C ALA A 114 -8.58 -4.27 -5.78
N THR A 115 -9.58 -3.64 -5.15
CA THR A 115 -10.60 -2.84 -5.84
C THR A 115 -10.82 -1.52 -5.13
N ALA A 116 -10.97 -0.44 -5.91
CA ALA A 116 -11.19 0.88 -5.35
C ALA A 116 -12.42 0.92 -4.44
N GLY A 117 -12.30 1.62 -3.31
CA GLY A 117 -13.37 1.70 -2.32
C GLY A 117 -13.49 0.49 -1.40
N SER A 118 -12.63 -0.52 -1.52
CA SER A 118 -12.66 -1.71 -0.66
C SER A 118 -12.34 -1.38 0.79
N THR A 119 -13.03 -2.08 1.68
CA THR A 119 -12.81 -2.09 3.12
C THR A 119 -12.32 -3.46 3.57
N ILE A 120 -11.68 -3.52 4.73
CA ILE A 120 -11.33 -4.78 5.39
C ILE A 120 -12.60 -5.48 5.84
N ARG A 121 -13.47 -4.74 6.53
CA ARG A 121 -14.77 -5.25 7.02
C ARG A 121 -15.82 -5.14 5.92
N PRO A 122 -16.63 -6.21 5.67
CA PRO A 122 -17.75 -6.11 4.75
C PRO A 122 -18.67 -4.94 5.11
N GLN A 123 -19.06 -4.17 4.10
CA GLN A 123 -19.96 -3.06 4.29
C GLN A 123 -21.38 -3.56 4.54
N ASN A 124 -22.10 -2.86 5.41
CA ASN A 124 -23.53 -3.09 5.56
C ASN A 124 -24.26 -2.48 4.34
N THR A 125 -24.66 -3.33 3.40
CA THR A 125 -25.34 -2.91 2.16
C THR A 125 -26.69 -2.24 2.38
N THR A 126 -27.30 -2.35 3.56
CA THR A 126 -28.55 -1.64 3.90
C THR A 126 -28.32 -0.14 4.19
N LEU A 127 -27.09 0.22 4.53
CA LEU A 127 -26.68 1.62 4.71
C LEU A 127 -25.98 2.03 3.43
N HIS A 128 -26.62 2.75 2.53
CA HIS A 128 -26.00 3.29 1.32
C HIS A 128 -24.72 4.05 1.67
N GLN A 129 -23.59 3.36 1.60
CA GLN A 129 -22.28 3.92 1.81
C GLN A 129 -21.71 4.32 0.45
N SER A 130 -22.20 5.46 -0.06
CA SER A 130 -21.75 6.01 -1.33
C SER A 130 -20.22 6.08 -1.41
N GLY A 131 -19.63 5.49 -2.43
CA GLY A 131 -18.20 5.51 -2.69
C GLY A 131 -17.41 4.32 -2.15
N PHE A 132 -18.07 3.30 -1.59
CA PHE A 132 -17.41 2.08 -1.13
C PHE A 132 -17.77 0.87 -2.01
N SER A 133 -16.76 0.04 -2.28
CA SER A 133 -16.93 -1.20 -3.05
C SER A 133 -17.61 -2.29 -2.22
N PRO A 134 -18.49 -3.11 -2.82
CA PRO A 134 -18.98 -4.33 -2.19
C PRO A 134 -17.91 -5.42 -2.08
N ILE A 135 -16.76 -5.25 -2.76
CA ILE A 135 -15.65 -6.21 -2.77
C ILE A 135 -14.72 -5.86 -1.61
N SER A 136 -15.08 -6.32 -0.41
CA SER A 136 -14.27 -6.18 0.80
C SER A 136 -13.13 -7.20 0.83
N LEU A 137 -12.18 -7.05 1.77
CA LEU A 137 -10.98 -7.87 1.85
C LEU A 137 -11.26 -9.38 1.96
N ASN A 138 -12.33 -9.78 2.63
CA ASN A 138 -12.75 -11.18 2.68
C ASN A 138 -13.21 -11.70 1.30
N ILE A 139 -13.87 -10.86 0.49
CA ILE A 139 -14.23 -11.21 -0.89
C ILE A 139 -12.97 -11.37 -1.73
N GLN A 140 -12.00 -10.46 -1.62
CA GLN A 140 -10.70 -10.59 -2.29
C GLN A 140 -9.98 -11.89 -1.89
N SER A 141 -10.11 -12.32 -0.62
CA SER A 141 -9.57 -13.63 -0.18
C SER A 141 -10.30 -14.80 -0.84
N TYR A 142 -11.61 -14.73 -1.01
CA TYR A 142 -12.37 -15.76 -1.75
C TYR A 142 -11.99 -15.79 -3.22
N GLU A 143 -11.81 -14.64 -3.86
CA GLU A 143 -11.31 -14.52 -5.24
C GLU A 143 -9.93 -15.16 -5.39
N PHE A 144 -9.01 -14.88 -4.46
CA PHE A 144 -7.68 -15.49 -4.44
C PHE A 144 -7.76 -17.01 -4.29
N ASN A 145 -8.57 -17.51 -3.37
CA ASN A 145 -8.73 -18.95 -3.15
C ASN A 145 -9.28 -19.65 -4.40
N ASP A 146 -10.27 -19.05 -5.06
CA ASP A 146 -10.83 -19.58 -6.31
C ASP A 146 -9.81 -19.49 -7.47
N PHE A 147 -9.08 -18.37 -7.57
CA PHE A 147 -8.02 -18.18 -8.53
C PHE A 147 -6.92 -19.25 -8.38
N GLN A 148 -6.44 -19.50 -7.16
CA GLN A 148 -5.42 -20.51 -6.88
C GLN A 148 -5.89 -21.90 -7.32
N ARG A 149 -7.08 -22.31 -6.90
CA ARG A 149 -7.65 -23.61 -7.24
C ARG A 149 -7.86 -23.78 -8.74
N ARG A 150 -8.44 -22.79 -9.40
CA ARG A 150 -8.73 -22.82 -10.84
C ARG A 150 -7.47 -22.77 -11.68
N SER A 151 -6.51 -21.91 -11.34
CA SER A 151 -5.26 -21.81 -12.10
C SER A 151 -4.49 -23.13 -12.11
N GLN A 152 -4.45 -23.87 -11.00
CA GLN A 152 -3.84 -25.20 -10.95
C GLN A 152 -4.59 -26.20 -11.85
N THR A 153 -5.93 -26.21 -11.78
CA THR A 153 -6.77 -27.07 -12.61
C THR A 153 -6.58 -26.80 -14.12
N PHE A 154 -6.56 -25.53 -14.51
CA PHE A 154 -6.41 -25.15 -15.91
C PHE A 154 -4.99 -25.40 -16.44
N ARG A 155 -3.96 -25.18 -15.60
CA ARG A 155 -2.58 -25.53 -15.99
C ARG A 155 -2.41 -27.03 -16.29
N GLN A 156 -3.11 -27.91 -15.60
CA GLN A 156 -3.09 -29.37 -15.87
C GLN A 156 -3.68 -29.70 -17.23
N LYS A 157 -4.62 -28.90 -17.74
CA LYS A 157 -5.17 -29.07 -19.10
C LYS A 157 -4.17 -28.72 -20.21
N GLY A 158 -3.07 -28.04 -19.87
CA GLY A 158 -2.00 -27.67 -20.82
C GLY A 158 -2.34 -26.50 -21.72
N ASN A 159 -1.72 -26.46 -22.92
CA ASN A 159 -1.90 -25.41 -23.92
C ASN A 159 -1.58 -24.00 -23.39
N VAL A 160 -2.28 -22.99 -23.91
CA VAL A 160 -2.12 -21.57 -23.56
C VAL A 160 -2.22 -21.28 -22.04
N PHE A 161 -2.94 -22.10 -21.28
CA PHE A 161 -3.09 -21.91 -19.83
C PHE A 161 -1.78 -22.04 -19.05
N LYS A 162 -0.79 -22.77 -19.57
CA LYS A 162 0.53 -22.89 -18.93
C LYS A 162 1.27 -21.56 -18.88
N ASP A 163 1.06 -20.70 -19.88
CA ASP A 163 1.79 -19.44 -20.04
C ASP A 163 1.05 -18.24 -19.44
N LEU A 164 -0.26 -18.38 -19.22
CA LEU A 164 -1.12 -17.30 -18.70
C LEU A 164 -1.40 -17.39 -17.19
N LEU A 165 -1.08 -18.51 -16.54
CA LEU A 165 -1.42 -18.76 -15.14
C LEU A 165 -0.16 -19.09 -14.32
N PRO A 166 -0.12 -18.73 -13.00
CA PRO A 166 1.05 -18.98 -12.17
C PRO A 166 1.25 -20.49 -11.95
N LYS A 167 2.52 -20.90 -11.80
CA LYS A 167 2.87 -22.25 -11.39
C LYS A 167 2.44 -22.50 -9.95
N GLY A 168 2.09 -23.75 -9.61
CA GLY A 168 1.63 -24.13 -8.26
C GLY A 168 2.63 -23.75 -7.16
N GLU A 169 3.93 -23.91 -7.41
CA GLU A 169 5.01 -23.53 -6.50
C GLU A 169 5.16 -22.02 -6.27
N TYR A 170 4.60 -21.18 -7.16
CA TYR A 170 4.69 -19.74 -7.04
C TYR A 170 3.89 -19.23 -5.83
N PHE A 171 2.78 -19.89 -5.47
CA PHE A 171 1.95 -19.49 -4.34
C PHE A 171 2.69 -19.53 -2.99
N SER A 172 3.68 -20.42 -2.83
CA SER A 172 4.51 -20.46 -1.62
C SER A 172 5.75 -19.58 -1.67
N LYS A 173 6.08 -19.02 -2.85
CA LYS A 173 7.26 -18.21 -3.08
C LYS A 173 6.93 -16.75 -3.46
N ALA A 174 5.67 -16.44 -3.65
CA ALA A 174 5.20 -15.12 -4.02
C ALA A 174 5.28 -14.11 -2.87
N LEU A 175 5.35 -12.84 -3.23
CA LEU A 175 5.12 -11.72 -2.32
C LEU A 175 3.61 -11.45 -2.24
N TYR A 176 3.08 -11.35 -1.02
CA TYR A 176 1.70 -11.01 -0.71
C TYR A 176 1.65 -9.59 -0.15
N THR A 177 1.05 -8.66 -0.90
CA THR A 177 1.03 -7.24 -0.53
C THR A 177 -0.37 -6.80 -0.08
N PHE A 178 -0.42 -5.95 0.94
CA PHE A 178 -1.66 -5.38 1.49
C PHE A 178 -1.54 -3.86 1.61
N ASP A 179 -2.47 -3.13 1.01
CA ASP A 179 -2.62 -1.68 1.15
C ASP A 179 -4.12 -1.37 1.31
N ILE A 180 -4.61 -1.39 2.56
CA ILE A 180 -6.04 -1.32 2.87
C ILE A 180 -6.28 -0.79 4.30
N GLY A 181 -7.47 -0.24 4.55
CA GLY A 181 -7.92 0.22 5.87
C GLY A 181 -8.36 1.68 5.88
N GLN A 182 -7.92 2.49 4.93
CA GLN A 182 -8.34 3.88 4.83
C GLN A 182 -9.87 4.00 4.74
N ASN A 183 -10.50 3.16 3.92
CA ASN A 183 -11.95 3.20 3.69
C ASN A 183 -12.75 2.78 4.92
N ASP A 184 -12.28 1.82 5.72
CA ASP A 184 -12.93 1.46 6.99
C ASP A 184 -13.03 2.63 7.95
N LEU A 185 -11.96 3.44 8.04
CA LEU A 185 -11.88 4.57 8.95
C LEU A 185 -12.69 5.75 8.45
N THR A 186 -12.62 6.06 7.15
CA THR A 186 -13.34 7.20 6.56
C THR A 186 -14.83 6.95 6.43
N ALA A 187 -15.26 5.69 6.21
CA ALA A 187 -16.68 5.33 6.18
C ALA A 187 -17.40 5.73 7.46
N GLY A 188 -16.79 5.55 8.62
CA GLY A 188 -17.38 5.97 9.89
C GLY A 188 -17.67 7.46 9.93
N TYR A 189 -16.73 8.30 9.52
CA TYR A 189 -16.93 9.76 9.47
C TYR A 189 -18.04 10.16 8.50
N PHE A 190 -18.14 9.49 7.36
CA PHE A 190 -19.21 9.79 6.38
C PHE A 190 -20.60 9.28 6.82
N LEU A 191 -20.64 8.43 7.84
CA LEU A 191 -21.82 8.03 8.59
C LEU A 191 -22.06 8.88 9.84
N ASN A 192 -21.39 10.03 9.96
CA ASN A 192 -21.46 10.96 11.10
C ASN A 192 -21.05 10.35 12.44
N MET A 193 -20.18 9.34 12.44
CA MET A 193 -19.60 8.79 13.66
C MET A 193 -18.53 9.74 14.23
N SER A 194 -18.47 9.82 15.54
CA SER A 194 -17.37 10.50 16.22
C SER A 194 -16.05 9.73 16.08
N SER A 195 -14.92 10.41 16.27
CA SER A 195 -13.59 9.76 16.27
C SER A 195 -13.50 8.59 17.26
N ASP A 196 -14.19 8.67 18.40
CA ASP A 196 -14.17 7.58 19.39
C ASP A 196 -15.01 6.39 18.95
N GLN A 197 -16.13 6.62 18.27
CA GLN A 197 -16.91 5.55 17.67
C GLN A 197 -16.14 4.85 16.54
N VAL A 198 -15.43 5.61 15.69
CA VAL A 198 -14.56 5.03 14.65
C VAL A 198 -13.46 4.19 15.28
N LYS A 199 -12.77 4.69 16.32
CA LYS A 199 -11.74 3.94 17.05
C LYS A 199 -12.29 2.65 17.68
N ALA A 200 -13.52 2.69 18.20
CA ALA A 200 -14.15 1.51 18.81
C ALA A 200 -14.36 0.35 17.83
N ASN A 201 -14.45 0.63 16.53
CA ASN A 201 -14.57 -0.40 15.49
C ASN A 201 -13.22 -1.03 15.06
N ILE A 202 -12.09 -0.40 15.39
CA ILE A 202 -10.76 -0.87 14.94
C ILE A 202 -10.46 -2.34 15.33
N PRO A 203 -10.78 -2.82 16.53
CA PRO A 203 -10.52 -4.21 16.90
C PRO A 203 -11.25 -5.22 16.00
N ASP A 204 -12.50 -4.94 15.63
CA ASP A 204 -13.28 -5.80 14.72
C ASP A 204 -12.67 -5.79 13.31
N VAL A 205 -12.36 -4.61 12.77
CA VAL A 205 -11.71 -4.45 11.46
C VAL A 205 -10.40 -5.25 11.42
N LEU A 206 -9.55 -5.12 12.43
CA LEU A 206 -8.26 -5.84 12.49
C LEU A 206 -8.41 -7.33 12.80
N GLY A 207 -9.49 -7.74 13.46
CA GLY A 207 -9.86 -9.15 13.62
C GLY A 207 -10.10 -9.81 12.25
N GLN A 208 -10.83 -9.14 11.38
CA GLN A 208 -11.10 -9.63 10.03
C GLN A 208 -9.85 -9.61 9.14
N PHE A 209 -9.02 -8.57 9.22
CA PHE A 209 -7.70 -8.55 8.58
C PHE A 209 -6.86 -9.78 8.99
N THR A 210 -6.82 -10.05 10.29
CA THR A 210 -6.10 -11.20 10.85
C THR A 210 -6.60 -12.52 10.27
N THR A 211 -7.90 -12.69 10.11
CA THR A 211 -8.51 -13.88 9.51
C THR A 211 -8.05 -14.05 8.06
N VAL A 212 -8.10 -13.01 7.25
CA VAL A 212 -7.67 -13.07 5.85
C VAL A 212 -6.18 -13.42 5.71
N VAL A 213 -5.30 -12.80 6.51
CA VAL A 213 -3.86 -13.14 6.46
C VAL A 213 -3.62 -14.61 6.82
N LYS A 214 -4.35 -15.15 7.81
CA LYS A 214 -4.29 -16.59 8.17
C LYS A 214 -4.79 -17.48 7.06
N ASP A 215 -5.92 -17.14 6.44
CA ASP A 215 -6.48 -17.92 5.32
C ASP A 215 -5.48 -17.99 4.15
N ILE A 216 -4.84 -16.88 3.81
CA ILE A 216 -3.81 -16.84 2.75
C ILE A 216 -2.57 -17.68 3.16
N TYR A 217 -2.17 -17.62 4.44
CA TYR A 217 -1.08 -18.46 4.95
C TYR A 217 -1.40 -19.95 4.85
N GLU A 218 -2.61 -20.36 5.19
CA GLU A 218 -3.09 -21.75 5.07
C GLU A 218 -3.12 -22.22 3.62
N LYS A 219 -3.33 -21.31 2.66
CA LYS A 219 -3.25 -21.56 1.22
C LYS A 219 -1.82 -21.53 0.65
N GLY A 220 -0.82 -21.39 1.48
CA GLY A 220 0.59 -21.46 1.10
C GLY A 220 1.32 -20.13 1.08
N GLY A 221 0.67 -18.99 1.35
CA GLY A 221 1.31 -17.69 1.46
C GLY A 221 2.37 -17.68 2.56
N ARG A 222 3.55 -17.11 2.26
CA ARG A 222 4.68 -17.10 3.20
C ARG A 222 5.31 -15.74 3.39
N TYR A 223 5.28 -14.86 2.40
CA TYR A 223 6.00 -13.59 2.41
C TYR A 223 5.02 -12.44 2.30
N PHE A 224 4.82 -11.69 3.39
CA PHE A 224 3.79 -10.68 3.54
C PHE A 224 4.42 -9.29 3.69
N TRP A 225 3.97 -8.34 2.86
CA TRP A 225 4.37 -6.94 2.87
C TRP A 225 3.13 -6.09 3.12
N ILE A 226 3.00 -5.57 4.34
CA ILE A 226 1.77 -4.96 4.85
C ILE A 226 2.00 -3.48 5.07
N HIS A 227 1.38 -2.64 4.26
CA HIS A 227 1.35 -1.20 4.45
C HIS A 227 0.41 -0.83 5.59
N ASN A 228 0.79 0.16 6.40
CA ASN A 228 -0.15 0.82 7.29
C ASN A 228 -0.96 1.88 6.53
N THR A 229 -2.01 2.41 7.17
CA THR A 229 -2.87 3.45 6.59
C THR A 229 -2.18 4.81 6.63
N GLY A 230 -2.23 5.56 5.52
CA GLY A 230 -1.69 6.90 5.40
C GLY A 230 -2.45 7.96 6.22
N PRO A 231 -1.96 9.22 6.26
CA PRO A 231 -2.57 10.32 6.99
C PRO A 231 -3.82 10.84 6.28
N PHE A 232 -4.92 10.08 6.33
CA PHE A 232 -6.15 10.42 5.60
C PHE A 232 -6.78 11.77 6.02
N GLY A 233 -6.46 12.29 7.21
CA GLY A 233 -6.84 13.62 7.62
C GLY A 233 -6.18 14.75 6.82
N CYS A 234 -5.19 14.44 5.99
CA CYS A 234 -4.55 15.38 5.06
C CYS A 234 -5.12 15.32 3.64
N LEU A 235 -6.08 14.43 3.38
CA LEU A 235 -6.65 14.27 2.05
C LEU A 235 -7.76 15.31 1.81
N PRO A 236 -7.79 15.97 0.65
CA PRO A 236 -8.79 16.98 0.30
C PRO A 236 -10.24 16.56 0.60
N TYR A 237 -10.62 15.33 0.27
CA TYR A 237 -11.99 14.85 0.48
C TYR A 237 -12.37 14.73 1.97
N VAL A 238 -11.39 14.47 2.84
CA VAL A 238 -11.63 14.44 4.29
C VAL A 238 -11.69 15.86 4.85
N MET A 239 -10.74 16.70 4.44
CA MET A 239 -10.69 18.11 4.89
C MET A 239 -11.90 18.93 4.44
N ASP A 240 -12.53 18.56 3.32
CA ASP A 240 -13.74 19.21 2.80
C ASP A 240 -15.01 18.70 3.50
N ARG A 241 -15.08 17.40 3.82
CA ARG A 241 -16.31 16.73 4.27
C ARG A 241 -16.43 16.53 5.77
N VAL A 242 -15.32 16.48 6.49
CA VAL A 242 -15.30 16.26 7.94
C VAL A 242 -15.17 17.58 8.67
N ALA A 243 -16.26 18.01 9.27
CA ALA A 243 -16.27 19.26 10.06
C ALA A 243 -15.44 19.09 11.34
N VAL A 244 -14.44 19.96 11.51
CA VAL A 244 -13.60 20.04 12.71
C VAL A 244 -13.46 21.48 13.14
N LYS A 245 -13.17 21.71 14.42
CA LYS A 245 -12.85 23.05 14.93
C LYS A 245 -11.50 23.52 14.38
N SER A 246 -11.33 24.83 14.24
CA SER A 246 -10.05 25.39 13.77
C SER A 246 -8.86 25.00 14.68
N SER A 247 -9.09 24.79 15.97
CA SER A 247 -8.09 24.31 16.92
C SER A 247 -7.69 22.83 16.75
N GLU A 248 -8.44 22.09 15.95
CA GLU A 248 -8.20 20.67 15.63
C GLU A 248 -7.48 20.47 14.29
N ILE A 249 -7.24 21.56 13.56
CA ILE A 249 -6.37 21.56 12.38
C ILE A 249 -4.92 21.61 12.88
N ASP A 250 -4.11 20.66 12.40
CA ASP A 250 -2.69 20.59 12.79
C ASP A 250 -1.83 21.67 12.09
N LYS A 251 -0.57 21.76 12.48
CA LYS A 251 0.38 22.75 11.94
C LYS A 251 0.63 22.65 10.42
N VAL A 252 0.30 21.51 9.83
CA VAL A 252 0.42 21.26 8.37
C VAL A 252 -0.84 21.67 7.63
N GLY A 253 -1.96 21.79 8.35
CA GLY A 253 -3.28 22.10 7.80
C GLY A 253 -4.18 20.87 7.67
N CYS A 254 -3.79 19.73 8.21
CA CYS A 254 -4.56 18.49 8.18
C CYS A 254 -5.58 18.41 9.32
N THR A 255 -6.61 17.60 9.16
CA THR A 255 -7.61 17.29 10.18
C THR A 255 -6.99 16.38 11.26
N GLY A 256 -6.61 16.96 12.39
CA GLY A 256 -5.90 16.28 13.48
C GLY A 256 -6.64 15.06 14.04
N PRO A 257 -7.95 15.15 14.39
CA PRO A 257 -8.72 14.01 14.87
C PRO A 257 -8.70 12.81 13.94
N CYS A 258 -8.82 13.02 12.62
CA CYS A 258 -8.76 11.95 11.63
C CYS A 258 -7.37 11.29 11.57
N ASN A 259 -6.31 12.09 11.58
CA ASN A 259 -4.94 11.57 11.64
C ASN A 259 -4.67 10.81 12.94
N LYS A 260 -5.27 11.24 14.06
CA LYS A 260 -5.16 10.48 15.32
C LYS A 260 -5.84 9.11 15.25
N VAL A 261 -6.95 8.99 14.55
CA VAL A 261 -7.61 7.69 14.29
C VAL A 261 -6.72 6.80 13.44
N ALA A 262 -6.11 7.33 12.36
CA ALA A 262 -5.13 6.57 11.55
C ALA A 262 -3.96 6.06 12.40
N GLN A 263 -3.40 6.90 13.27
CA GLN A 263 -2.31 6.51 14.16
C GLN A 263 -2.70 5.37 15.12
N VAL A 264 -3.92 5.45 15.70
CA VAL A 264 -4.44 4.38 16.58
C VAL A 264 -4.61 3.08 15.80
N PHE A 265 -5.18 3.14 14.59
CA PHE A 265 -5.30 1.98 13.71
C PHE A 265 -3.93 1.37 13.40
N ASN A 266 -2.95 2.18 13.01
CA ASN A 266 -1.61 1.75 12.64
C ASN A 266 -0.85 1.12 13.80
N GLN A 267 -0.99 1.67 15.02
CA GLN A 267 -0.44 1.06 16.23
C GLN A 267 -1.05 -0.33 16.46
N LYS A 268 -2.37 -0.45 16.37
CA LYS A 268 -3.08 -1.71 16.54
C LYS A 268 -2.75 -2.73 15.44
N LEU A 269 -2.61 -2.29 14.19
CA LEU A 269 -2.16 -3.12 13.08
C LEU A 269 -0.74 -3.67 13.34
N LYS A 270 0.16 -2.84 13.87
CA LYS A 270 1.51 -3.28 14.26
C LYS A 270 1.45 -4.36 15.35
N GLU A 271 0.59 -4.20 16.36
CA GLU A 271 0.36 -5.22 17.39
C GLU A 271 -0.15 -6.54 16.78
N VAL A 272 -1.08 -6.45 15.81
CA VAL A 272 -1.59 -7.62 15.06
C VAL A 272 -0.46 -8.29 14.26
N VAL A 273 0.38 -7.54 13.57
CA VAL A 273 1.53 -8.09 12.82
C VAL A 273 2.48 -8.83 13.76
N VAL A 274 2.81 -8.26 14.92
CA VAL A 274 3.64 -8.93 15.94
C VAL A 274 2.99 -10.25 16.41
N HIS A 275 1.67 -10.26 16.60
CA HIS A 275 0.94 -11.48 16.97
C HIS A 275 0.97 -12.52 15.84
N LEU A 276 0.74 -12.12 14.58
CA LEU A 276 0.79 -13.00 13.41
C LEU A 276 2.17 -13.64 13.24
N ARG A 277 3.27 -12.89 13.41
CA ARG A 277 4.63 -13.44 13.36
C ARG A 277 4.84 -14.60 14.35
N LYS A 278 4.22 -14.52 15.55
CA LYS A 278 4.28 -15.60 16.55
C LYS A 278 3.40 -16.80 16.17
N LYS A 279 2.27 -16.56 15.54
CA LYS A 279 1.28 -17.60 15.20
C LYS A 279 1.55 -18.29 13.86
N LEU A 280 2.29 -17.65 12.97
CA LEU A 280 2.58 -18.15 11.62
C LEU A 280 4.09 -18.42 11.48
N PRO A 281 4.58 -19.56 12.00
CA PRO A 281 6.02 -19.81 12.20
C PRO A 281 6.83 -19.85 10.88
N HIS A 282 6.16 -20.13 9.76
CA HIS A 282 6.81 -20.20 8.44
C HIS A 282 6.60 -18.95 7.59
N ALA A 283 6.00 -17.88 8.14
CA ALA A 283 5.80 -16.63 7.44
C ALA A 283 6.91 -15.62 7.79
N ALA A 284 7.39 -14.89 6.78
CA ALA A 284 8.06 -13.61 6.94
C ALA A 284 7.03 -12.50 6.73
N ILE A 285 6.84 -11.65 7.71
CA ILE A 285 5.82 -10.59 7.68
C ILE A 285 6.49 -9.26 7.95
N THR A 286 6.49 -8.38 6.96
CA THR A 286 7.04 -7.03 7.03
C THR A 286 5.92 -6.02 7.14
N TYR A 287 5.95 -5.21 8.20
CA TYR A 287 5.09 -4.04 8.37
C TYR A 287 5.79 -2.83 7.77
N VAL A 288 5.09 -1.97 7.03
CA VAL A 288 5.66 -0.80 6.36
C VAL A 288 4.93 0.46 6.79
N ASP A 289 5.69 1.45 7.28
CA ASP A 289 5.17 2.71 7.79
C ASP A 289 4.95 3.75 6.68
N ILE A 290 3.86 3.58 5.94
CA ILE A 290 3.43 4.53 4.91
C ILE A 290 2.93 5.85 5.52
N TYR A 291 2.36 5.79 6.74
CA TYR A 291 1.84 6.97 7.43
C TYR A 291 2.92 8.02 7.62
N SER A 292 4.02 7.64 8.26
CA SER A 292 5.11 8.58 8.58
C SER A 292 5.70 9.20 7.33
N LEU A 293 5.89 8.39 6.27
CA LEU A 293 6.39 8.86 4.98
C LEU A 293 5.46 9.87 4.31
N LYS A 294 4.19 9.52 4.17
CA LYS A 294 3.21 10.42 3.52
C LYS A 294 3.00 11.69 4.33
N TYR A 295 3.01 11.60 5.66
CA TYR A 295 2.89 12.79 6.51
C TYR A 295 4.14 13.69 6.42
N ASP A 296 5.34 13.10 6.36
CA ASP A 296 6.59 13.85 6.15
C ASP A 296 6.60 14.53 4.77
N LEU A 297 6.20 13.79 3.72
CA LEU A 297 6.07 14.33 2.36
C LEU A 297 5.15 15.57 2.33
N ILE A 298 3.96 15.46 2.94
CA ILE A 298 2.99 16.55 2.98
C ILE A 298 3.51 17.73 3.81
N SER A 299 4.16 17.44 4.95
CA SER A 299 4.68 18.46 5.86
C SER A 299 5.85 19.27 5.27
N HIS A 300 6.65 18.63 4.44
CA HIS A 300 7.86 19.20 3.86
C HIS A 300 7.84 19.19 2.32
N ALA A 301 6.66 19.34 1.72
CA ALA A 301 6.45 19.22 0.28
C ALA A 301 7.50 19.98 -0.56
N ARG A 302 7.73 21.25 -0.27
CA ARG A 302 8.70 22.10 -1.00
C ARG A 302 10.14 21.59 -0.90
N LYS A 303 10.54 21.03 0.25
CA LYS A 303 11.86 20.41 0.43
C LYS A 303 12.05 19.22 -0.52
N TYR A 304 10.97 18.55 -0.87
CA TYR A 304 10.96 17.36 -1.72
C TYR A 304 10.57 17.65 -3.17
N GLY A 305 10.47 18.94 -3.54
CA GLY A 305 10.20 19.36 -4.93
C GLY A 305 8.72 19.46 -5.28
N PHE A 306 7.81 19.36 -4.30
CA PHE A 306 6.37 19.51 -4.53
C PHE A 306 5.89 20.90 -4.13
N GLU A 307 5.07 21.50 -4.97
CA GLU A 307 4.51 22.84 -4.72
C GLU A 307 3.18 22.81 -3.98
N GLN A 308 2.38 21.75 -4.21
CA GLN A 308 1.02 21.62 -3.68
C GLN A 308 0.88 20.36 -2.81
N SER A 309 0.71 20.55 -1.50
CA SER A 309 0.62 19.45 -0.54
C SER A 309 -0.80 19.00 -0.21
N LEU A 310 -1.73 19.95 -0.05
CA LEU A 310 -3.10 19.72 0.44
C LEU A 310 -4.19 20.04 -0.59
N ARG A 311 -3.83 20.23 -1.85
CA ARG A 311 -4.75 20.57 -2.93
C ARG A 311 -4.70 19.47 -3.99
N ALA A 312 -5.86 19.03 -4.48
CA ALA A 312 -5.93 18.08 -5.58
C ALA A 312 -5.39 18.69 -6.88
N CYS A 313 -4.56 17.96 -7.61
CA CYS A 313 -4.11 18.33 -8.95
C CYS A 313 -5.26 18.25 -9.94
N CYS A 314 -6.04 17.16 -9.89
CA CYS A 314 -7.22 16.96 -10.75
C CYS A 314 -8.50 17.12 -9.92
N GLY A 315 -9.30 18.13 -10.27
CA GLY A 315 -10.54 18.39 -9.54
C GLY A 315 -11.19 19.69 -9.93
N HIS A 316 -12.17 20.11 -9.13
CA HIS A 316 -12.94 21.31 -9.40
C HIS A 316 -13.44 21.98 -8.13
N GLY A 317 -13.17 23.28 -8.01
CA GLY A 317 -13.77 24.13 -6.98
C GLY A 317 -13.24 23.94 -5.56
N GLY A 318 -13.80 24.70 -4.63
CA GLY A 318 -13.45 24.67 -3.22
C GLY A 318 -12.01 25.09 -2.91
N LYS A 319 -11.69 25.11 -1.61
CA LYS A 319 -10.37 25.43 -1.09
C LYS A 319 -9.31 24.44 -1.56
N TYR A 320 -9.68 23.17 -1.65
CA TYR A 320 -8.79 22.06 -1.93
C TYR A 320 -8.83 21.56 -3.37
N ASN A 321 -9.46 22.29 -4.30
CA ASN A 321 -9.75 21.86 -5.67
C ASN A 321 -10.46 20.49 -5.69
N TYR A 322 -11.34 20.27 -4.72
CA TYR A 322 -12.13 19.06 -4.55
C TYR A 322 -13.61 19.43 -4.42
N ASN A 323 -14.46 18.63 -5.03
CA ASN A 323 -15.92 18.73 -4.93
C ASN A 323 -16.51 17.31 -5.00
N GLN A 324 -17.32 16.96 -4.01
CA GLN A 324 -17.93 15.61 -3.94
C GLN A 324 -18.89 15.30 -5.09
N HIS A 325 -19.39 16.32 -5.81
CA HIS A 325 -20.35 16.18 -6.93
C HIS A 325 -19.66 16.23 -8.30
N VAL A 326 -18.44 16.74 -8.37
CA VAL A 326 -17.68 16.87 -9.61
C VAL A 326 -16.25 16.41 -9.38
N SER A 327 -16.01 15.14 -9.66
CA SER A 327 -14.70 14.49 -9.50
C SER A 327 -13.71 14.89 -10.59
N CYS A 328 -12.49 14.39 -10.51
CA CYS A 328 -11.50 14.42 -11.58
C CYS A 328 -12.09 13.86 -12.89
N GLY A 329 -11.89 14.54 -14.01
CA GLY A 329 -12.53 14.22 -15.29
C GLY A 329 -14.00 14.63 -15.39
N GLY A 330 -14.57 15.21 -14.32
CA GLY A 330 -15.99 15.54 -14.23
C GLY A 330 -16.39 16.72 -15.12
N LYS A 331 -17.66 16.66 -15.56
CA LYS A 331 -18.29 17.67 -16.42
C LYS A 331 -19.51 18.28 -15.74
N VAL A 332 -19.81 19.52 -16.06
CA VAL A 332 -21.05 20.21 -15.67
C VAL A 332 -21.85 20.59 -16.91
N THR A 333 -23.17 20.62 -16.79
CA THR A 333 -24.04 21.07 -17.89
C THR A 333 -24.34 22.55 -17.73
N VAL A 334 -23.89 23.36 -18.68
CA VAL A 334 -24.16 24.80 -18.75
C VAL A 334 -24.90 25.09 -20.05
N LYS A 335 -26.11 25.63 -19.95
CA LYS A 335 -26.97 25.93 -21.12
C LYS A 335 -27.09 24.75 -22.10
N GLY A 336 -27.29 23.54 -21.58
CA GLY A 336 -27.45 22.31 -22.36
C GLY A 336 -26.14 21.71 -22.93
N LYS A 337 -24.98 22.33 -22.69
CA LYS A 337 -23.66 21.81 -23.13
C LYS A 337 -22.86 21.26 -21.95
N GLN A 338 -22.26 20.10 -22.14
CA GLN A 338 -21.34 19.54 -21.17
C GLN A 338 -19.96 20.23 -21.27
N ILE A 339 -19.49 20.79 -20.16
CA ILE A 339 -18.21 21.45 -20.05
C ILE A 339 -17.35 20.66 -19.06
N LEU A 340 -16.15 20.24 -19.48
CA LEU A 340 -15.17 19.60 -18.61
C LEU A 340 -14.62 20.65 -17.62
N VAL A 341 -14.86 20.44 -16.34
CA VAL A 341 -14.40 21.33 -15.26
C VAL A 341 -13.45 20.64 -14.28
N GLY A 342 -13.57 19.33 -14.08
CA GLY A 342 -12.66 18.54 -13.27
C GLY A 342 -11.34 18.26 -14.00
N LYS A 343 -10.54 19.30 -14.22
CA LYS A 343 -9.31 19.22 -15.01
C LYS A 343 -8.11 18.88 -14.16
N ALA A 344 -7.12 18.20 -14.77
CA ALA A 344 -5.80 18.04 -14.20
C ALA A 344 -5.04 19.39 -14.14
N CYS A 345 -4.16 19.54 -13.16
CA CYS A 345 -3.20 20.64 -13.11
C CYS A 345 -2.20 20.52 -14.27
N LYS A 346 -1.46 21.60 -14.53
CA LYS A 346 -0.53 21.67 -15.67
C LYS A 346 0.60 20.64 -15.54
N ASP A 347 1.09 20.43 -14.32
CA ASP A 347 2.20 19.54 -14.04
C ASP A 347 1.88 18.69 -12.79
N PRO A 348 1.40 17.45 -12.97
CA PRO A 348 1.12 16.55 -11.86
C PRO A 348 2.35 16.17 -11.02
N SER A 349 3.56 16.26 -11.58
CA SER A 349 4.79 15.94 -10.85
C SER A 349 5.11 16.89 -9.70
N LEU A 350 4.50 18.07 -9.69
CA LEU A 350 4.62 19.08 -8.63
C LEU A 350 3.51 18.99 -7.56
N ALA A 351 2.57 18.07 -7.70
CA ALA A 351 1.48 17.89 -6.77
C ALA A 351 1.58 16.55 -6.01
N ILE A 352 1.23 16.55 -4.73
CA ILE A 352 1.21 15.33 -3.92
C ILE A 352 -0.09 14.56 -4.13
N ASN A 353 -1.22 15.28 -4.10
CA ASN A 353 -2.54 14.68 -4.22
C ASN A 353 -3.06 14.79 -5.65
N TRP A 354 -3.60 13.69 -6.18
CA TRP A 354 -4.13 13.63 -7.53
C TRP A 354 -5.56 14.18 -7.61
N ASP A 355 -6.52 13.47 -7.05
CA ASP A 355 -7.96 13.71 -7.28
C ASP A 355 -8.75 14.08 -6.01
N GLY A 356 -8.07 14.32 -4.93
CA GLY A 356 -8.66 14.61 -3.63
C GLY A 356 -8.63 13.42 -2.66
N VAL A 357 -8.43 12.22 -3.16
CA VAL A 357 -8.38 10.95 -2.40
C VAL A 357 -7.03 10.25 -2.56
N HIS A 358 -6.46 10.28 -3.77
CA HIS A 358 -5.30 9.50 -4.18
C HIS A 358 -4.06 10.37 -4.40
N TYR A 359 -2.91 9.73 -4.41
CA TYR A 359 -1.63 10.38 -4.63
C TYR A 359 -1.26 10.39 -6.11
N THR A 360 -0.45 11.39 -6.53
CA THR A 360 0.11 11.42 -7.89
C THR A 360 1.16 10.31 -8.08
N GLU A 361 1.48 10.00 -9.34
CA GLU A 361 2.59 9.09 -9.67
C GLU A 361 3.91 9.54 -9.02
N ALA A 362 4.20 10.84 -9.10
CA ALA A 362 5.41 11.41 -8.50
C ALA A 362 5.46 11.20 -6.99
N ALA A 363 4.36 11.40 -6.29
CA ALA A 363 4.27 11.15 -4.85
C ALA A 363 4.36 9.64 -4.52
N ASN A 364 3.70 8.78 -5.29
CA ASN A 364 3.81 7.32 -5.15
C ASN A 364 5.26 6.84 -5.36
N LYS A 365 5.95 7.38 -6.36
CA LYS A 365 7.36 7.09 -6.62
C LYS A 365 8.25 7.55 -5.47
N TRP A 366 8.01 8.75 -4.95
CA TRP A 366 8.75 9.29 -3.81
C TRP A 366 8.61 8.42 -2.56
N VAL A 367 7.40 7.91 -2.29
CA VAL A 367 7.13 6.98 -1.18
C VAL A 367 7.82 5.65 -1.43
N PHE A 368 7.67 5.08 -2.65
CA PHE A 368 8.31 3.81 -3.01
C PHE A 368 9.82 3.84 -2.82
N ASP A 369 10.49 4.90 -3.28
CA ASP A 369 11.96 5.04 -3.19
C ASP A 369 12.48 5.01 -1.74
N ARG A 370 11.60 5.24 -0.75
CA ARG A 370 11.93 5.27 0.69
C ARG A 370 11.49 4.04 1.47
N ILE A 371 10.62 3.23 0.89
CA ILE A 371 10.25 1.96 1.54
C ILE A 371 11.05 0.77 1.01
N VAL A 372 11.61 0.90 -0.20
CA VAL A 372 12.25 -0.22 -0.90
C VAL A 372 13.53 -0.71 -0.20
N ASP A 373 14.25 0.17 0.48
CA ASP A 373 15.47 -0.12 1.22
C ASP A 373 15.23 -0.67 2.65
N GLY A 374 14.00 -0.65 3.11
CA GLY A 374 13.60 -1.15 4.44
C GLY A 374 13.69 -0.14 5.58
N SER A 375 14.10 1.11 5.33
CA SER A 375 14.24 2.14 6.37
C SER A 375 12.94 2.45 7.11
N TYR A 376 11.80 2.18 6.46
CA TYR A 376 10.45 2.38 7.01
C TYR A 376 9.71 1.06 7.23
N SER A 377 10.43 -0.05 7.31
CA SER A 377 9.84 -1.36 7.57
C SER A 377 10.21 -1.91 8.95
N ASP A 378 9.40 -2.82 9.42
CA ASP A 378 9.58 -3.59 10.64
C ASP A 378 9.33 -5.07 10.31
N PRO A 379 10.35 -5.95 10.37
CA PRO A 379 11.75 -5.62 10.62
C PRO A 379 12.36 -4.72 9.53
N PRO A 380 13.46 -3.99 9.80
CA PRO A 380 14.08 -3.06 8.86
C PRO A 380 14.86 -3.83 7.78
N ILE A 381 14.17 -4.36 6.80
CA ILE A 381 14.72 -5.14 5.70
C ILE A 381 14.28 -4.57 4.34
N PRO A 382 15.18 -4.54 3.34
CA PRO A 382 14.80 -4.17 1.98
C PRO A 382 13.72 -5.08 1.41
N LEU A 383 12.92 -4.55 0.49
CA LEU A 383 11.87 -5.30 -0.20
C LEU A 383 12.40 -6.61 -0.79
N LYS A 384 13.56 -6.58 -1.42
CA LYS A 384 14.21 -7.76 -1.99
C LYS A 384 14.70 -8.79 -0.96
N MET A 385 14.60 -8.47 0.32
CA MET A 385 14.94 -9.37 1.43
C MET A 385 13.71 -9.83 2.22
N ALA A 386 12.50 -9.46 1.80
CA ALA A 386 11.25 -9.69 2.54
C ALA A 386 10.83 -11.17 2.65
N CYS A 387 11.60 -12.10 2.08
CA CYS A 387 11.44 -13.53 2.31
C CYS A 387 12.19 -14.05 3.55
N HIS A 388 13.02 -13.23 4.17
CA HIS A 388 13.77 -13.63 5.35
C HIS A 388 12.97 -13.33 6.61
N LYS A 389 12.93 -14.31 7.48
CA LYS A 389 12.35 -14.16 8.80
C LYS A 389 13.45 -13.68 9.76
N ILE A 390 13.21 -12.56 10.41
CA ILE A 390 14.08 -11.99 11.43
C ILE A 390 13.42 -12.15 12.80
#